data_72ab180224e2834b496f6e52f9bd50ca
#
_entry.id   72ab180224e2834b496f6e52f9bd50ca
#
_cell.length_a   1.000
_cell.length_b   1.000
_cell.length_c   1.000
_cell.angle_alpha   90.00
_cell.angle_beta   90.00
_cell.angle_gamma   90.00
#
_symmetry.space_group_name_H-M   'P 1'
#
loop_
_entity.id
_entity.type
_entity.pdbx_description
1 polymer ?
#
loop_
_entity_poly.entity_id
_entity_poly.type
_entity_poly.pdbx_seq_one_letter_code
_entity_poly.pdbx_strand_id
1 'polypeptide(L)'
;MYQEEFPYQIRWAEAEDWTPAMNMIWKTFMKFEGPEYTSEGIRNFLDFITDEDLFHSFLQGKYLMLVATDGAQIIGAASVRDGNHLSLLFVDERYHRQGVGKRLMSYLCEILKKEAGREDITLKAAPYAVPFYRKIGFWATGPEEHYSGIIVTPMRKRL
;
A
#
# COMPACT_ATOMS: atom_id res chain seq x y z
N MET A 1 25.48 0.71 -20.57
CA MET A 1 24.81 0.41 -19.28
C MET A 1 23.32 0.25 -19.53
N TYR A 2 22.81 -0.94 -19.32
CA TYR A 2 21.41 -1.23 -19.53
C TYR A 2 20.64 -0.89 -18.26
N GLN A 3 19.72 0.09 -18.35
CA GLN A 3 18.67 0.19 -17.34
C GLN A 3 17.64 -0.88 -17.70
N GLU A 4 17.42 -1.82 -16.81
CA GLU A 4 16.28 -2.71 -16.93
C GLU A 4 15.02 -1.88 -17.00
N GLU A 5 14.34 -1.94 -18.12
CA GLU A 5 13.07 -1.28 -18.29
C GLU A 5 12.04 -1.95 -17.40
N PHE A 6 11.31 -1.16 -16.60
CA PHE A 6 10.24 -1.68 -15.76
C PHE A 6 9.11 -2.15 -16.69
N PRO A 7 8.84 -3.47 -16.76
CA PRO A 7 7.97 -4.01 -17.80
C PRO A 7 6.46 -3.90 -17.49
N TYR A 8 6.11 -3.36 -16.33
CA TYR A 8 4.71 -3.31 -15.86
C TYR A 8 4.17 -1.91 -15.98
N GLN A 9 2.84 -1.79 -16.02
CA GLN A 9 2.15 -0.50 -16.06
C GLN A 9 1.71 -0.11 -14.67
N ILE A 10 1.84 1.18 -14.32
CA ILE A 10 1.25 1.76 -13.12
C ILE A 10 0.22 2.81 -13.56
N ARG A 11 -0.98 2.71 -13.01
CA ARG A 11 -2.08 3.61 -13.34
C ARG A 11 -3.05 3.75 -12.16
N TRP A 12 -3.92 4.74 -12.23
CA TRP A 12 -5.03 4.83 -11.30
C TRP A 12 -5.96 3.62 -11.46
N ALA A 13 -6.44 3.11 -10.32
CA ALA A 13 -7.42 2.03 -10.32
C ALA A 13 -8.76 2.53 -10.83
N GLU A 14 -9.45 1.69 -11.59
CA GLU A 14 -10.83 1.86 -12.01
C GLU A 14 -11.75 1.00 -11.15
N ALA A 15 -13.08 1.20 -11.24
CA ALA A 15 -14.04 0.48 -10.40
C ALA A 15 -13.90 -1.05 -10.50
N GLU A 16 -13.67 -1.57 -11.70
CA GLU A 16 -13.49 -3.00 -11.94
C GLU A 16 -12.20 -3.57 -11.38
N ASP A 17 -11.23 -2.73 -11.05
CA ASP A 17 -9.96 -3.17 -10.44
C ASP A 17 -10.10 -3.46 -8.95
N TRP A 18 -11.13 -2.93 -8.29
CA TRP A 18 -11.25 -2.98 -6.83
C TRP A 18 -11.22 -4.39 -6.27
N THR A 19 -12.11 -5.27 -6.76
CA THR A 19 -12.20 -6.63 -6.26
C THR A 19 -10.94 -7.45 -6.54
N PRO A 20 -10.37 -7.44 -7.77
CA PRO A 20 -9.09 -8.12 -7.99
C PRO A 20 -7.95 -7.60 -7.13
N ALA A 21 -7.88 -6.28 -6.91
CA ALA A 21 -6.86 -5.67 -6.06
C ALA A 21 -7.01 -6.14 -4.61
N MET A 22 -8.22 -6.11 -4.05
CA MET A 22 -8.46 -6.53 -2.68
C MET A 22 -8.24 -8.04 -2.49
N ASN A 23 -8.55 -8.86 -3.48
CA ASN A 23 -8.24 -10.29 -3.44
C ASN A 23 -6.73 -10.54 -3.39
N MET A 24 -5.95 -9.83 -4.20
CA MET A 24 -4.48 -9.91 -4.19
C MET A 24 -3.93 -9.44 -2.84
N ILE A 25 -4.45 -8.33 -2.32
CA ILE A 25 -4.05 -7.78 -1.02
C ILE A 25 -4.31 -8.79 0.10
N TRP A 26 -5.49 -9.39 0.13
CA TRP A 26 -5.85 -10.38 1.17
C TRP A 26 -4.92 -11.58 1.16
N LYS A 27 -4.64 -12.16 0.00
CA LYS A 27 -3.73 -13.32 -0.13
C LYS A 27 -2.33 -12.96 0.36
N THR A 28 -1.84 -11.80 -0.04
CA THR A 28 -0.49 -11.34 0.33
C THR A 28 -0.41 -11.03 1.81
N PHE A 29 -1.42 -10.34 2.37
CA PHE A 29 -1.52 -10.06 3.79
C PHE A 29 -1.47 -11.34 4.62
N MET A 30 -2.29 -12.32 4.28
CA MET A 30 -2.36 -13.57 5.03
C MET A 30 -1.05 -14.33 5.06
N LYS A 31 -0.28 -14.26 3.98
CA LYS A 31 1.00 -14.95 3.90
C LYS A 31 2.11 -14.26 4.68
N PHE A 32 2.22 -12.95 4.58
CA PHE A 32 3.39 -12.20 5.06
C PHE A 32 3.15 -11.44 6.36
N GLU A 33 1.94 -10.96 6.60
CA GLU A 33 1.61 -10.17 7.79
C GLU A 33 0.73 -10.93 8.77
N GLY A 34 -0.19 -11.75 8.28
CA GLY A 34 -1.11 -12.51 9.11
C GLY A 34 -0.44 -13.29 10.25
N PRO A 35 0.74 -13.93 10.04
CA PRO A 35 1.42 -14.64 11.12
C PRO A 35 1.84 -13.75 12.30
N GLU A 36 2.00 -12.44 12.09
CA GLU A 36 2.36 -11.48 13.13
C GLU A 36 1.14 -10.87 13.84
N TYR A 37 -0.07 -11.18 13.36
CA TYR A 37 -1.31 -10.59 13.86
C TYR A 37 -2.10 -11.61 14.68
N THR A 38 -2.88 -11.09 15.65
CA THR A 38 -3.89 -11.92 16.35
C THR A 38 -5.09 -12.18 15.43
N SER A 39 -5.95 -13.12 15.82
CA SER A 39 -7.20 -13.37 15.10
C SER A 39 -8.07 -12.12 14.99
N GLU A 40 -8.07 -11.30 16.04
CA GLU A 40 -8.79 -10.01 16.04
C GLU A 40 -8.20 -9.06 15.00
N GLY A 41 -6.86 -8.95 14.94
CA GLY A 41 -6.19 -8.09 13.95
C GLY A 41 -6.44 -8.54 12.53
N ILE A 42 -6.43 -9.84 12.26
CA ILE A 42 -6.76 -10.40 10.94
C ILE A 42 -8.19 -10.07 10.55
N ARG A 43 -9.15 -10.22 11.49
CA ARG A 43 -10.56 -9.90 11.24
C ARG A 43 -10.74 -8.41 10.95
N ASN A 44 -10.09 -7.56 11.72
CA ASN A 44 -10.16 -6.12 11.51
C ASN A 44 -9.63 -5.72 10.13
N PHE A 45 -8.54 -6.35 9.68
CA PHE A 45 -8.02 -6.10 8.34
C PHE A 45 -8.99 -6.57 7.25
N LEU A 46 -9.58 -7.76 7.41
CA LEU A 46 -10.58 -8.27 6.46
C LEU A 46 -11.80 -7.33 6.39
N ASP A 47 -12.30 -6.91 7.55
CA ASP A 47 -13.44 -5.98 7.62
C ASP A 47 -13.12 -4.67 6.91
N PHE A 48 -11.89 -4.18 7.05
CA PHE A 48 -11.45 -2.95 6.39
C PHE A 48 -11.46 -3.07 4.87
N ILE A 49 -10.86 -4.13 4.31
CA ILE A 49 -10.76 -4.28 2.84
C ILE A 49 -12.06 -4.73 2.18
N THR A 50 -13.04 -5.18 2.97
CA THR A 50 -14.38 -5.58 2.48
C THR A 50 -15.45 -4.55 2.83
N ASP A 51 -15.08 -3.42 3.45
CA ASP A 51 -16.03 -2.38 3.85
C ASP A 51 -16.63 -1.68 2.63
N GLU A 52 -17.94 -1.69 2.55
CA GLU A 52 -18.67 -1.00 1.46
C GLU A 52 -18.46 0.50 1.48
N ASP A 53 -18.32 1.11 2.66
CA ASP A 53 -18.08 2.55 2.78
C ASP A 53 -16.72 2.92 2.20
N LEU A 54 -15.71 2.06 2.38
CA LEU A 54 -14.40 2.25 1.76
C LEU A 54 -14.50 2.23 0.24
N PHE A 55 -15.21 1.27 -0.30
CA PHE A 55 -15.45 1.18 -1.74
C PHE A 55 -16.16 2.43 -2.28
N HIS A 56 -17.19 2.89 -1.58
CA HIS A 56 -17.91 4.12 -1.96
C HIS A 56 -17.00 5.35 -1.91
N SER A 57 -16.13 5.45 -0.92
CA SER A 57 -15.12 6.51 -0.84
C SER A 57 -14.15 6.48 -2.03
N PHE A 58 -13.77 5.28 -2.46
CA PHE A 58 -12.98 5.10 -3.66
C PHE A 58 -13.72 5.57 -4.91
N LEU A 59 -14.98 5.19 -5.08
CA LEU A 59 -15.78 5.62 -6.22
C LEU A 59 -16.00 7.14 -6.26
N GLN A 60 -15.98 7.79 -5.09
CA GLN A 60 -16.13 9.25 -4.96
C GLN A 60 -14.81 10.01 -5.11
N GLY A 61 -13.69 9.30 -5.31
CA GLY A 61 -12.37 9.93 -5.41
C GLY A 61 -11.77 10.38 -4.08
N LYS A 62 -12.32 9.95 -2.95
CA LYS A 62 -11.82 10.30 -1.61
C LYS A 62 -10.76 9.34 -1.11
N TYR A 63 -10.78 8.10 -1.58
CA TYR A 63 -9.80 7.07 -1.29
C TYR A 63 -9.09 6.74 -2.58
N LEU A 64 -7.82 7.06 -2.68
CA LEU A 64 -7.07 6.95 -3.93
C LEU A 64 -6.32 5.64 -4.00
N MET A 65 -6.30 5.00 -5.17
CA MET A 65 -5.56 3.76 -5.38
C MET A 65 -4.87 3.74 -6.73
N LEU A 66 -3.55 3.50 -6.69
CA LEU A 66 -2.75 3.11 -7.85
C LEU A 66 -2.68 1.60 -7.93
N VAL A 67 -2.68 1.05 -9.13
CA VAL A 67 -2.42 -0.36 -9.37
C VAL A 67 -1.25 -0.53 -10.32
N ALA A 68 -0.48 -1.58 -10.09
CA ALA A 68 0.51 -2.07 -11.03
C ALA A 68 -0.07 -3.29 -11.75
N THR A 69 0.10 -3.36 -13.05
CA THR A 69 -0.48 -4.43 -13.86
C THR A 69 0.54 -5.11 -14.74
N ASP A 70 0.35 -6.42 -14.93
CA ASP A 70 1.03 -7.23 -15.94
C ASP A 70 -0.07 -7.71 -16.90
N GLY A 71 -0.19 -7.06 -18.05
CA GLY A 71 -1.35 -7.26 -18.92
C GLY A 71 -2.64 -6.88 -18.19
N ALA A 72 -3.59 -7.81 -18.13
CA ALA A 72 -4.86 -7.62 -17.43
C ALA A 72 -4.79 -7.97 -15.94
N GLN A 73 -3.66 -8.49 -15.47
CA GLN A 73 -3.50 -8.94 -14.09
C GLN A 73 -3.01 -7.82 -13.19
N ILE A 74 -3.68 -7.64 -12.06
CA ILE A 74 -3.23 -6.70 -11.02
C ILE A 74 -2.18 -7.40 -10.17
N ILE A 75 -0.98 -6.83 -10.13
CA ILE A 75 0.19 -7.39 -9.43
C ILE A 75 0.64 -6.56 -8.24
N GLY A 76 0.12 -5.36 -8.08
CA GLY A 76 0.44 -4.49 -6.96
C GLY A 76 -0.60 -3.39 -6.80
N ALA A 77 -0.70 -2.85 -5.59
CA ALA A 77 -1.61 -1.75 -5.29
C ALA A 77 -1.05 -0.88 -4.17
N ALA A 78 -1.26 0.42 -4.30
CA ALA A 78 -0.93 1.40 -3.26
C ALA A 78 -2.09 2.37 -3.12
N SER A 79 -2.56 2.59 -1.89
CA SER A 79 -3.70 3.46 -1.63
C SER A 79 -3.39 4.50 -0.57
N VAL A 80 -4.05 5.66 -0.70
CA VAL A 80 -3.89 6.81 0.19
C VAL A 80 -5.24 7.24 0.71
N ARG A 81 -5.30 7.50 2.02
CA ARG A 81 -6.44 8.15 2.68
C ARG A 81 -5.99 9.47 3.29
N ASP A 82 -6.95 10.33 3.60
CA ASP A 82 -6.70 11.60 4.29
C ASP A 82 -5.65 12.47 3.59
N GLY A 83 -5.52 12.33 2.29
CA GLY A 83 -4.66 13.15 1.43
C GLY A 83 -3.21 12.72 1.34
N ASN A 84 -2.60 12.20 2.41
CA ASN A 84 -1.18 11.84 2.41
C ASN A 84 -0.82 10.68 3.35
N HIS A 85 -1.80 9.90 3.80
CA HIS A 85 -1.53 8.72 4.62
C HIS A 85 -1.63 7.46 3.75
N LEU A 86 -0.51 6.76 3.61
CA LEU A 86 -0.49 5.48 2.89
C LEU A 86 -1.29 4.46 3.69
N SER A 87 -2.38 3.97 3.11
CA SER A 87 -3.28 3.03 3.74
C SER A 87 -2.90 1.58 3.46
N LEU A 88 -2.62 1.25 2.20
CA LEU A 88 -2.25 -0.08 1.75
C LEU A 88 -1.09 0.01 0.76
N LEU A 89 -0.14 -0.92 0.87
CA LEU A 89 0.88 -1.17 -0.16
C LEU A 89 1.15 -2.67 -0.18
N PHE A 90 0.74 -3.31 -1.27
CA PHE A 90 0.90 -4.75 -1.43
C PHE A 90 1.34 -5.08 -2.85
N VAL A 91 2.20 -6.09 -2.96
CA VAL A 91 2.67 -6.64 -4.24
C VAL A 91 2.45 -8.14 -4.21
N ASP A 92 1.85 -8.68 -5.26
CA ASP A 92 1.65 -10.13 -5.44
C ASP A 92 3.01 -10.84 -5.27
N GLU A 93 3.02 -11.92 -4.51
CA GLU A 93 4.23 -12.67 -4.17
C GLU A 93 5.06 -13.05 -5.40
N ARG A 94 4.40 -13.42 -6.49
CA ARG A 94 5.07 -13.83 -7.73
C ARG A 94 5.90 -12.71 -8.37
N TYR A 95 5.65 -11.48 -7.96
CA TYR A 95 6.32 -10.28 -8.49
C TYR A 95 7.21 -9.59 -7.44
N HIS A 96 7.48 -10.24 -6.31
CA HIS A 96 8.39 -9.71 -5.30
C HIS A 96 9.82 -9.62 -5.85
N ARG A 97 10.60 -8.70 -5.30
CA ARG A 97 12.01 -8.44 -5.67
C ARG A 97 12.21 -7.93 -7.10
N GLN A 98 11.16 -7.42 -7.73
CA GLN A 98 11.22 -6.83 -9.07
C GLN A 98 11.04 -5.32 -9.05
N GLY A 99 11.02 -4.71 -7.87
CA GLY A 99 10.89 -3.26 -7.70
C GLY A 99 9.47 -2.71 -7.88
N VAL A 100 8.43 -3.55 -7.88
CA VAL A 100 7.04 -3.10 -8.06
C VAL A 100 6.62 -2.17 -6.91
N GLY A 101 6.85 -2.57 -5.65
CA GLY A 101 6.49 -1.75 -4.49
C GLY A 101 7.23 -0.43 -4.46
N LYS A 102 8.53 -0.45 -4.75
CA LYS A 102 9.36 0.76 -4.83
C LYS A 102 8.85 1.69 -5.92
N ARG A 103 8.49 1.16 -7.07
CA ARG A 103 7.99 1.95 -8.21
C ARG A 103 6.61 2.55 -7.91
N LEU A 104 5.71 1.79 -7.29
CA LEU A 104 4.42 2.30 -6.82
C LEU A 104 4.60 3.46 -5.86
N MET A 105 5.49 3.32 -4.88
CA MET A 105 5.76 4.39 -3.91
C MET A 105 6.38 5.61 -4.54
N SER A 106 7.32 5.43 -5.45
CA SER A 106 7.96 6.54 -6.17
C SER A 106 6.93 7.34 -6.97
N TYR A 107 6.05 6.63 -7.67
CA TYR A 107 5.00 7.24 -8.46
C TYR A 107 4.00 8.02 -7.58
N LEU A 108 3.59 7.39 -6.49
CA LEU A 108 2.65 8.00 -5.53
C LEU A 108 3.25 9.26 -4.89
N CYS A 109 4.50 9.20 -4.45
CA CYS A 109 5.18 10.34 -3.84
C CYS A 109 5.30 11.50 -4.82
N GLU A 110 5.58 11.23 -6.09
CA GLU A 110 5.65 12.24 -7.13
C GLU A 110 4.30 12.92 -7.34
N ILE A 111 3.21 12.16 -7.40
CA ILE A 111 1.86 12.70 -7.52
C ILE A 111 1.51 13.57 -6.31
N LEU A 112 1.76 13.09 -5.09
CA LEU A 112 1.45 13.84 -3.87
C LEU A 112 2.22 15.15 -3.81
N LYS A 113 3.47 15.16 -4.23
CA LYS A 113 4.30 16.37 -4.24
C LYS A 113 3.85 17.36 -5.32
N LYS A 114 3.74 16.89 -6.56
CA LYS A 114 3.54 17.76 -7.72
C LYS A 114 2.10 18.17 -7.94
N GLU A 115 1.15 17.25 -7.73
CA GLU A 115 -0.26 17.50 -8.02
C GLU A 115 -1.06 17.91 -6.79
N ALA A 116 -0.75 17.34 -5.62
CA ALA A 116 -1.47 17.62 -4.38
C ALA A 116 -0.75 18.63 -3.47
N GLY A 117 0.47 19.05 -3.81
CA GLY A 117 1.22 20.02 -3.03
C GLY A 117 1.58 19.58 -1.63
N ARG A 118 1.67 18.27 -1.38
CA ARG A 118 2.00 17.73 -0.07
C ARG A 118 3.50 17.78 0.19
N GLU A 119 3.87 17.94 1.45
CA GLU A 119 5.27 18.01 1.87
C GLU A 119 5.78 16.70 2.44
N ASP A 120 4.87 15.81 2.83
CA ASP A 120 5.21 14.53 3.44
C ASP A 120 4.16 13.46 3.13
N ILE A 121 4.57 12.22 3.40
CA ILE A 121 3.69 11.05 3.39
C ILE A 121 3.90 10.27 4.69
N THR A 122 2.82 9.82 5.30
CA THR A 122 2.84 9.06 6.55
C THR A 122 2.28 7.66 6.32
N LEU A 123 2.66 6.74 7.21
CA LEU A 123 2.11 5.39 7.21
C LEU A 123 2.29 4.75 8.60
N LYS A 124 1.63 3.62 8.79
CA LYS A 124 1.87 2.73 9.93
C LYS A 124 2.30 1.38 9.40
N ALA A 125 3.55 1.02 9.66
CA ALA A 125 4.18 -0.17 9.07
C ALA A 125 4.06 -1.37 9.99
N ALA A 126 3.63 -2.52 9.45
CA ALA A 126 3.76 -3.80 10.11
C ALA A 126 5.26 -4.12 10.32
N PRO A 127 5.64 -4.90 11.35
CA PRO A 127 7.06 -5.21 11.60
C PRO A 127 7.76 -5.78 10.37
N TYR A 128 7.10 -6.63 9.63
CA TYR A 128 7.61 -7.22 8.38
C TYR A 128 8.03 -6.14 7.36
N ALA A 129 7.29 -5.04 7.28
CA ALA A 129 7.47 -4.02 6.24
C ALA A 129 8.42 -2.88 6.64
N VAL A 130 8.74 -2.72 7.92
CA VAL A 130 9.58 -1.61 8.40
C VAL A 130 10.91 -1.50 7.64
N PRO A 131 11.67 -2.59 7.42
CA PRO A 131 12.94 -2.49 6.68
C PRO A 131 12.77 -1.96 5.26
N PHE A 132 11.71 -2.36 4.58
CA PHE A 132 11.40 -1.87 3.24
C PHE A 132 11.21 -0.35 3.24
N TYR A 133 10.38 0.15 4.15
CA TYR A 133 10.10 1.59 4.22
C TYR A 133 11.34 2.39 4.59
N ARG A 134 12.18 1.89 5.50
CA ARG A 134 13.45 2.55 5.82
C ARG A 134 14.35 2.69 4.60
N LYS A 135 14.44 1.65 3.79
CA LYS A 135 15.25 1.68 2.57
C LYS A 135 14.83 2.74 1.58
N ILE A 136 13.54 3.05 1.51
CA ILE A 136 13.02 4.05 0.57
C ILE A 136 12.87 5.43 1.20
N GLY A 137 13.42 5.66 2.39
CA GLY A 137 13.56 6.98 2.98
C GLY A 137 12.59 7.35 4.08
N PHE A 138 11.80 6.40 4.58
CA PHE A 138 10.95 6.63 5.76
C PHE A 138 11.74 6.49 7.05
N TRP A 139 11.31 7.23 8.08
CA TRP A 139 11.83 7.09 9.44
C TRP A 139 10.67 6.94 10.43
N ALA A 140 10.93 6.26 11.55
CA ALA A 140 9.94 6.11 12.60
C ALA A 140 9.69 7.45 13.29
N THR A 141 8.43 7.80 13.50
CA THR A 141 8.03 9.03 14.18
C THR A 141 7.64 8.80 15.63
N GLY A 142 7.60 7.55 16.07
CA GLY A 142 7.26 7.16 17.42
C GLY A 142 7.59 5.70 17.65
N PRO A 143 7.34 5.20 18.88
CA PRO A 143 7.57 3.80 19.21
C PRO A 143 6.54 2.90 18.53
N GLU A 144 6.83 1.60 18.53
CA GLU A 144 5.90 0.58 18.11
C GLU A 144 4.58 0.67 18.90
N GLU A 145 3.46 0.60 18.19
CA GLU A 145 2.12 0.68 18.77
C GLU A 145 1.45 -0.68 18.71
N HIS A 146 0.76 -1.05 19.79
CA HIS A 146 0.01 -2.29 19.89
C HIS A 146 -1.47 -1.96 20.17
N TYR A 147 -2.34 -2.25 19.22
CA TYR A 147 -3.79 -2.05 19.40
C TYR A 147 -4.60 -2.94 18.49
N SER A 148 -5.77 -3.37 18.99
CA SER A 148 -6.73 -4.18 18.20
C SER A 148 -6.12 -5.39 17.51
N GLY A 149 -5.12 -6.03 18.16
CA GLY A 149 -4.46 -7.23 17.63
C GLY A 149 -3.44 -6.98 16.54
N ILE A 150 -3.05 -5.71 16.31
CA ILE A 150 -2.02 -5.35 15.35
C ILE A 150 -0.84 -4.68 16.04
N ILE A 151 0.33 -4.82 15.41
CA ILE A 151 1.56 -4.17 15.85
C ILE A 151 2.05 -3.32 14.68
N VAL A 152 2.21 -2.02 14.90
CA VAL A 152 2.65 -1.11 13.83
C VAL A 152 3.65 -0.09 14.35
N THR A 153 4.50 0.40 13.46
CA THR A 153 5.40 1.53 13.71
C THR A 153 4.96 2.72 12.86
N PRO A 154 4.66 3.86 13.47
CA PRO A 154 4.34 5.06 12.69
C PRO A 154 5.61 5.57 11.99
N MET A 155 5.48 5.90 10.72
CA MET A 155 6.60 6.33 9.90
C MET A 155 6.21 7.51 9.01
N ARG A 156 7.21 8.27 8.61
CA ARG A 156 7.06 9.46 7.77
C ARG A 156 8.22 9.56 6.78
N LYS A 157 7.93 10.14 5.62
CA LYS A 157 8.94 10.51 4.64
C LYS A 157 8.65 11.91 4.13
N ARG A 158 9.68 12.74 3.99
CA ARG A 158 9.56 14.05 3.33
C ARG A 158 9.52 13.86 1.82
N LEU A 159 8.62 14.56 1.18
CA LEU A 159 8.46 14.53 -0.27
C LEU A 159 9.34 15.57 -0.97
#